data_ceecb0507f0af42704753616780b51c2
#
_entry.id   ceecb0507f0af42704753616780b51c2
#
_cell.length_a   1.000
_cell.length_b   1.000
_cell.length_c   1.000
_cell.angle_alpha   90.00
_cell.angle_beta   90.00
_cell.angle_gamma   90.00
#
_symmetry.space_group_name_H-M   'P 1'
#
loop_
_entity.id
_entity.type
_entity.pdbx_description
1 polymer ?
#
loop_
_entity_poly.entity_id
_entity_poly.type
_entity_poly.pdbx_seq_one_letter_code
_entity_poly.pdbx_strand_id
1 'polypeptide(L)'
;LYEREQYRIFRGPTWNYLAFEAEVPNPGDFKSVYVGDTPVVVSRDKDGTIHSFINRCAHRGSTVCREEFGNTKSHVCVYHLWSYDLAGNLTGVPFRNGVKGKGGLPQDFDLGCHGLQKLRIDIYCGIIFGTFSEESEPLADYLDESVTKHLARLIYKPVRILGYQRQYIRGNWKLYTDNVRDPNHGGLLHPFQVRFGIARLTQWGGALLDRRNRHNISYFAEGTDTDDGAAKAYGESSAFNKDYGLADTAMLEQRREFGDDITLS
;
A
#
# COMPACT_ATOMS: atom_id res chain seq x y z
N LEU A 1 -22.87 -2.03 9.94
CA LEU A 1 -22.28 -1.32 8.79
C LEU A 1 -20.82 -1.74 8.60
N TYR A 2 -19.99 -1.65 9.64
CA TYR A 2 -18.55 -1.97 9.59
C TYR A 2 -18.24 -3.38 9.04
N GLU A 3 -18.93 -4.42 9.53
CA GLU A 3 -18.76 -5.79 9.02
C GLU A 3 -19.09 -5.93 7.53
N ARG A 4 -20.12 -5.18 7.06
CA ARG A 4 -20.45 -5.14 5.64
C ARG A 4 -19.37 -4.45 4.80
N GLU A 5 -18.71 -3.44 5.35
CA GLU A 5 -17.57 -2.76 4.72
C GLU A 5 -16.37 -3.71 4.63
N GLN A 6 -16.04 -4.44 5.72
CA GLN A 6 -15.00 -5.46 5.71
C GLN A 6 -15.23 -6.50 4.61
N TYR A 7 -16.47 -6.97 4.48
CA TYR A 7 -16.80 -7.99 3.50
C TYR A 7 -16.87 -7.47 2.06
N ARG A 8 -17.51 -6.30 1.83
CA ARG A 8 -17.80 -5.80 0.49
C ARG A 8 -16.71 -4.92 -0.11
N ILE A 9 -15.94 -4.23 0.74
CA ILE A 9 -14.91 -3.29 0.30
C ILE A 9 -13.54 -3.95 0.44
N PHE A 10 -13.10 -4.24 1.67
CA PHE A 10 -11.73 -4.71 1.89
C PHE A 10 -11.51 -6.15 1.38
N ARG A 11 -12.51 -7.02 1.49
CA ARG A 11 -12.44 -8.42 1.04
C ARG A 11 -13.28 -8.71 -0.20
N GLY A 12 -13.91 -7.70 -0.77
CA GLY A 12 -14.67 -7.79 -2.02
C GLY A 12 -13.77 -7.82 -3.26
N PRO A 13 -14.36 -7.62 -4.46
CA PRO A 13 -13.61 -7.59 -5.72
C PRO A 13 -12.85 -6.27 -5.90
N THR A 14 -11.97 -5.98 -4.95
CA THR A 14 -11.14 -4.77 -4.88
C THR A 14 -9.68 -5.13 -4.73
N TRP A 15 -8.80 -4.30 -5.27
CA TRP A 15 -7.38 -4.39 -5.03
C TRP A 15 -6.98 -3.49 -3.86
N ASN A 16 -6.18 -4.02 -2.97
CA ASN A 16 -5.69 -3.34 -1.78
C ASN A 16 -4.18 -3.19 -1.86
N TYR A 17 -3.66 -2.01 -1.52
CA TYR A 17 -2.23 -1.81 -1.31
C TYR A 17 -1.74 -2.71 -0.16
N LEU A 18 -0.64 -3.42 -0.38
CA LEU A 18 -0.02 -4.26 0.64
C LEU A 18 1.36 -3.73 1.06
N ALA A 19 2.23 -3.51 0.09
CA ALA A 19 3.62 -3.11 0.33
C ALA A 19 4.25 -2.54 -0.94
N PHE A 20 5.44 -1.96 -0.82
CA PHE A 20 6.36 -1.81 -1.94
C PHE A 20 7.25 -3.05 -2.07
N GLU A 21 7.69 -3.40 -3.27
CA GLU A 21 8.72 -4.43 -3.49
C GLU A 21 10.01 -4.12 -2.73
N ALA A 22 10.32 -2.82 -2.58
CA ALA A 22 11.47 -2.35 -1.81
C ALA A 22 11.41 -2.68 -0.31
N GLU A 23 10.26 -3.12 0.20
CA GLU A 23 10.10 -3.54 1.60
C GLU A 23 10.38 -5.03 1.81
N VAL A 24 10.41 -5.80 0.73
CA VAL A 24 10.75 -7.23 0.73
C VAL A 24 11.76 -7.53 -0.39
N PRO A 25 12.95 -6.89 -0.39
CA PRO A 25 13.88 -6.93 -1.52
C PRO A 25 14.58 -8.27 -1.71
N ASN A 26 14.76 -9.07 -0.66
CA ASN A 26 15.55 -10.29 -0.70
C ASN A 26 14.69 -11.54 -0.51
N PRO A 27 15.11 -12.70 -1.02
CA PRO A 27 14.50 -13.98 -0.69
C PRO A 27 14.39 -14.19 0.82
N GLY A 28 13.21 -14.59 1.27
CA GLY A 28 12.89 -14.78 2.68
C GLY A 28 12.37 -13.53 3.39
N ASP A 29 12.48 -12.35 2.77
CA ASP A 29 11.91 -11.14 3.35
C ASP A 29 10.40 -11.23 3.42
N PHE A 30 9.86 -10.72 4.51
CA PHE A 30 8.41 -10.64 4.70
C PHE A 30 8.01 -9.35 5.38
N LYS A 31 6.74 -8.96 5.15
CA LYS A 31 6.08 -7.86 5.82
C LYS A 31 4.66 -8.26 6.23
N SER A 32 4.31 -7.97 7.49
CA SER A 32 2.94 -8.12 8.00
C SER A 32 2.18 -6.81 7.86
N VAL A 33 0.99 -6.87 7.27
CA VAL A 33 0.13 -5.72 7.02
C VAL A 33 -1.32 -6.06 7.35
N TYR A 34 -2.21 -5.09 7.24
CA TYR A 34 -3.65 -5.29 7.41
C TYR A 34 -4.40 -4.80 6.17
N VAL A 35 -5.41 -5.56 5.77
CA VAL A 35 -6.43 -5.12 4.82
C VAL A 35 -7.75 -5.06 5.56
N GLY A 36 -8.22 -3.86 5.84
CA GLY A 36 -9.27 -3.68 6.84
C GLY A 36 -8.80 -4.22 8.19
N ASP A 37 -9.52 -5.17 8.76
CA ASP A 37 -9.17 -5.88 10.00
C ASP A 37 -8.49 -7.25 9.77
N THR A 38 -8.27 -7.62 8.51
CA THR A 38 -7.67 -8.91 8.16
C THR A 38 -6.15 -8.80 8.13
N PRO A 39 -5.43 -9.53 9.01
CA PRO A 39 -3.98 -9.57 8.99
C PRO A 39 -3.49 -10.37 7.78
N VAL A 40 -2.50 -9.81 7.08
CA VAL A 40 -1.94 -10.36 5.84
C VAL A 40 -0.42 -10.35 5.93
N VAL A 41 0.24 -11.32 5.33
CA VAL A 41 1.69 -11.36 5.13
C VAL A 41 1.98 -11.24 3.65
N VAL A 42 2.93 -10.39 3.30
CA VAL A 42 3.63 -10.37 2.02
C VAL A 42 4.98 -11.03 2.22
N SER A 43 5.34 -11.99 1.39
CA SER A 43 6.57 -12.76 1.53
C SER A 43 7.23 -12.97 0.16
N ARG A 44 8.56 -12.82 0.09
CA ARG A 44 9.33 -13.14 -1.12
C ARG A 44 9.94 -14.51 -1.01
N ASP A 45 9.62 -15.40 -1.95
CA ASP A 45 10.17 -16.75 -1.99
C ASP A 45 11.62 -16.78 -2.50
N LYS A 46 12.23 -17.94 -2.44
CA LYS A 46 13.61 -18.21 -2.83
C LYS A 46 13.90 -17.91 -4.30
N ASP A 47 12.91 -18.11 -5.16
CA ASP A 47 12.99 -17.83 -6.59
C ASP A 47 12.72 -16.36 -6.94
N GLY A 48 12.45 -15.51 -5.92
CA GLY A 48 12.11 -14.11 -6.08
C GLY A 48 10.61 -13.82 -6.24
N THR A 49 9.78 -14.85 -6.35
CA THR A 49 8.33 -14.70 -6.46
C THR A 49 7.75 -14.12 -5.17
N ILE A 50 6.85 -13.16 -5.30
CA ILE A 50 6.14 -12.58 -4.14
C ILE A 50 4.82 -13.31 -3.96
N HIS A 51 4.53 -13.65 -2.72
CA HIS A 51 3.27 -14.27 -2.30
C HIS A 51 2.60 -13.42 -1.22
N SER A 52 1.30 -13.57 -1.09
CA SER A 52 0.56 -12.97 0.01
C SER A 52 -0.52 -13.92 0.51
N PHE A 53 -0.70 -13.94 1.82
CA PHE A 53 -1.64 -14.85 2.47
C PHE A 53 -2.15 -14.26 3.79
N ILE A 54 -3.31 -14.75 4.24
CA ILE A 54 -3.87 -14.36 5.53
C ILE A 54 -2.97 -14.87 6.66
N ASN A 55 -2.59 -14.00 7.57
CA ASN A 55 -1.75 -14.29 8.71
C ASN A 55 -2.52 -14.99 9.84
N ARG A 56 -3.15 -16.11 9.51
CA ARG A 56 -3.91 -16.94 10.46
C ARG A 56 -3.66 -18.41 10.18
N CYS A 57 -3.14 -19.12 11.17
CA CYS A 57 -2.85 -20.56 11.08
C CYS A 57 -4.11 -21.35 10.72
N ALA A 58 -3.99 -22.22 9.70
CA ALA A 58 -5.10 -23.07 9.25
C ALA A 58 -5.60 -24.04 10.33
N HIS A 59 -4.79 -24.33 11.35
CA HIS A 59 -5.18 -25.21 12.45
C HIS A 59 -6.25 -24.58 13.34
N ARG A 60 -5.95 -23.44 14.00
CA ARG A 60 -6.84 -22.79 14.99
C ARG A 60 -6.78 -21.26 14.95
N GLY A 61 -6.44 -20.67 13.82
CA GLY A 61 -6.53 -19.24 13.58
C GLY A 61 -5.53 -18.35 14.33
N SER A 62 -4.52 -18.93 14.99
CA SER A 62 -3.48 -18.16 15.66
C SER A 62 -2.64 -17.39 14.63
N THR A 63 -2.17 -16.19 14.99
CA THR A 63 -1.22 -15.43 14.17
C THR A 63 0.07 -16.22 13.95
N VAL A 64 0.45 -16.41 12.69
CA VAL A 64 1.63 -17.19 12.31
C VAL A 64 2.88 -16.32 12.38
N CYS A 65 2.84 -15.18 11.67
CA CYS A 65 3.92 -14.21 11.66
C CYS A 65 3.60 -13.10 12.67
N ARG A 66 4.40 -12.97 13.72
CA ARG A 66 4.17 -12.03 14.82
C ARG A 66 4.98 -10.75 14.68
N GLU A 67 6.02 -10.81 13.87
CA GLU A 67 6.86 -9.66 13.57
C GLU A 67 6.25 -8.85 12.41
N GLU A 68 6.55 -7.57 12.40
CA GLU A 68 6.06 -6.68 11.37
C GLU A 68 6.78 -6.90 10.05
N PHE A 69 8.09 -7.10 10.10
CA PHE A 69 8.96 -7.40 8.97
C PHE A 69 10.17 -8.20 9.44
N GLY A 70 10.80 -8.87 8.52
CA GLY A 70 12.00 -9.65 8.80
C GLY A 70 12.38 -10.54 7.63
N ASN A 71 13.31 -11.46 7.89
CA ASN A 71 13.74 -12.47 6.93
C ASN A 71 13.65 -13.86 7.58
N THR A 72 13.02 -14.81 6.91
CA THR A 72 12.85 -16.17 7.41
C THR A 72 12.92 -17.19 6.28
N LYS A 73 13.15 -18.44 6.62
CA LYS A 73 13.09 -19.57 5.68
C LYS A 73 11.72 -20.24 5.63
N SER A 74 10.91 -20.02 6.67
CA SER A 74 9.56 -20.57 6.82
C SER A 74 8.82 -19.84 7.92
N HIS A 75 7.51 -19.84 7.88
CA HIS A 75 6.65 -19.28 8.92
C HIS A 75 6.17 -20.40 9.84
N VAL A 76 6.43 -20.29 11.14
CA VAL A 76 6.06 -21.31 12.12
C VAL A 76 5.07 -20.75 13.12
N CYS A 77 3.91 -21.38 13.22
CA CYS A 77 2.90 -21.01 14.20
C CYS A 77 3.37 -21.36 15.60
N VAL A 78 3.44 -20.37 16.47
CA VAL A 78 3.93 -20.56 17.87
C VAL A 78 3.01 -21.42 18.73
N TYR A 79 1.74 -21.60 18.33
CA TYR A 79 0.76 -22.30 19.14
C TYR A 79 0.96 -23.84 19.10
N HIS A 80 1.01 -24.43 17.88
CA HIS A 80 1.19 -25.88 17.72
C HIS A 80 2.27 -26.23 16.69
N LEU A 81 3.17 -25.31 16.37
CA LEU A 81 4.34 -25.47 15.50
C LEU A 81 4.01 -25.95 14.09
N TRP A 82 2.80 -25.69 13.59
CA TRP A 82 2.53 -25.89 12.17
C TRP A 82 3.42 -24.97 11.36
N SER A 83 4.13 -25.55 10.37
CA SER A 83 5.14 -24.84 9.60
C SER A 83 4.66 -24.63 8.16
N TYR A 84 4.86 -23.44 7.66
CA TYR A 84 4.47 -23.03 6.31
C TYR A 84 5.69 -22.52 5.57
N ASP A 85 5.76 -22.79 4.26
CA ASP A 85 6.76 -22.16 3.40
C ASP A 85 6.48 -20.67 3.17
N LEU A 86 7.35 -20.03 2.37
CA LEU A 86 7.23 -18.61 2.08
C LEU A 86 6.02 -18.29 1.16
N ALA A 87 5.46 -19.30 0.50
CA ALA A 87 4.23 -19.20 -0.28
C ALA A 87 2.96 -19.51 0.54
N GLY A 88 3.10 -19.81 1.85
CA GLY A 88 1.98 -20.11 2.73
C GLY A 88 1.46 -21.56 2.63
N ASN A 89 2.17 -22.47 1.95
CA ASN A 89 1.79 -23.87 1.93
C ASN A 89 2.19 -24.55 3.24
N LEU A 90 1.33 -25.44 3.76
CA LEU A 90 1.67 -26.22 4.95
C LEU A 90 2.74 -27.25 4.61
N THR A 91 3.88 -27.18 5.29
CA THR A 91 5.03 -28.07 5.04
C THR A 91 5.30 -29.02 6.19
N GLY A 92 4.82 -28.72 7.39
CA GLY A 92 5.08 -29.57 8.54
C GLY A 92 4.05 -29.44 9.64
N VAL A 93 3.72 -30.58 10.25
CA VAL A 93 2.87 -30.70 11.43
C VAL A 93 3.58 -31.61 12.42
N PRO A 94 3.84 -31.13 13.65
CA PRO A 94 4.44 -31.96 14.70
C PRO A 94 3.59 -33.19 15.01
N PHE A 95 4.27 -34.28 15.26
CA PHE A 95 3.64 -35.57 15.61
C PHE A 95 2.65 -36.11 14.57
N ARG A 96 2.78 -35.70 13.29
CA ARG A 96 1.91 -36.18 12.21
C ARG A 96 1.74 -37.71 12.23
N ASN A 97 2.83 -38.44 12.45
CA ASN A 97 2.85 -39.91 12.47
C ASN A 97 2.70 -40.47 13.90
N GLY A 98 2.28 -39.66 14.85
CA GLY A 98 2.16 -40.04 16.25
C GLY A 98 3.51 -40.11 16.99
N VAL A 99 3.47 -40.59 18.23
CA VAL A 99 4.64 -40.80 19.08
C VAL A 99 4.78 -42.30 19.33
N LYS A 100 5.92 -42.87 18.93
CA LYS A 100 6.18 -44.32 19.05
C LYS A 100 5.08 -45.19 18.39
N GLY A 101 4.54 -44.71 17.25
CA GLY A 101 3.49 -45.41 16.51
C GLY A 101 2.09 -45.33 17.10
N LYS A 102 1.88 -44.46 18.11
CA LYS A 102 0.55 -44.24 18.71
C LYS A 102 0.07 -42.81 18.45
N GLY A 103 -1.21 -42.66 18.09
CA GLY A 103 -1.83 -41.38 17.73
C GLY A 103 -1.33 -40.86 16.39
N GLY A 104 -1.33 -39.54 16.23
CA GLY A 104 -1.00 -38.86 14.98
C GLY A 104 -2.25 -38.40 14.24
N LEU A 105 -2.03 -37.84 13.05
CA LEU A 105 -3.10 -37.46 12.13
C LEU A 105 -3.56 -38.66 11.30
N PRO A 106 -4.77 -38.63 10.75
CA PRO A 106 -5.22 -39.65 9.79
C PRO A 106 -4.23 -39.85 8.65
N GLN A 107 -4.14 -41.06 8.10
CA GLN A 107 -3.20 -41.36 7.02
C GLN A 107 -3.49 -40.58 5.73
N ASP A 108 -4.75 -40.22 5.52
CA ASP A 108 -5.25 -39.43 4.40
C ASP A 108 -5.17 -37.93 4.64
N PHE A 109 -4.56 -37.47 5.76
CA PHE A 109 -4.37 -36.05 6.00
C PHE A 109 -3.44 -35.43 4.94
N ASP A 110 -4.04 -34.59 4.08
CA ASP A 110 -3.33 -33.90 3.02
C ASP A 110 -2.86 -32.52 3.49
N LEU A 111 -1.54 -32.31 3.52
CA LEU A 111 -0.94 -31.00 3.83
C LEU A 111 -1.35 -29.94 2.82
N GLY A 112 -1.53 -30.32 1.56
CA GLY A 112 -1.90 -29.40 0.48
C GLY A 112 -3.23 -28.69 0.69
N CYS A 113 -4.16 -29.36 1.40
CA CYS A 113 -5.47 -28.79 1.73
C CYS A 113 -5.46 -27.84 2.93
N HIS A 114 -4.32 -27.70 3.62
CA HIS A 114 -4.23 -26.96 4.90
C HIS A 114 -3.22 -25.81 4.85
N GLY A 115 -2.94 -25.28 3.67
CA GLY A 115 -2.18 -24.04 3.51
C GLY A 115 -2.88 -22.82 4.08
N LEU A 116 -2.16 -21.73 4.22
CA LEU A 116 -2.73 -20.43 4.55
C LEU A 116 -3.56 -19.92 3.37
N GLN A 117 -4.67 -19.23 3.64
CA GLN A 117 -5.50 -18.66 2.58
C GLN A 117 -4.69 -17.61 1.82
N LYS A 118 -4.49 -17.81 0.53
CA LYS A 118 -3.69 -16.93 -0.34
C LYS A 118 -4.55 -15.78 -0.86
N LEU A 119 -3.89 -14.65 -1.12
CA LEU A 119 -4.42 -13.57 -1.92
C LEU A 119 -3.88 -13.71 -3.34
N ARG A 120 -4.68 -13.32 -4.32
CA ARG A 120 -4.17 -13.02 -5.64
C ARG A 120 -3.44 -11.68 -5.56
N ILE A 121 -2.23 -11.61 -6.09
CA ILE A 121 -1.41 -10.38 -6.09
C ILE A 121 -1.09 -9.96 -7.51
N ASP A 122 -0.85 -8.68 -7.68
CA ASP A 122 -0.28 -8.09 -8.88
C ASP A 122 0.58 -6.88 -8.48
N ILE A 123 1.52 -6.50 -9.36
CA ILE A 123 2.50 -5.47 -9.05
C ILE A 123 2.46 -4.40 -10.14
N TYR A 124 2.34 -3.15 -9.72
CA TYR A 124 2.42 -2.01 -10.62
C TYR A 124 3.36 -0.95 -10.07
N CYS A 125 4.36 -0.53 -10.84
CA CYS A 125 5.40 0.43 -10.43
C CYS A 125 6.06 0.09 -9.10
N GLY A 126 6.32 -1.22 -8.83
CA GLY A 126 6.92 -1.66 -7.57
C GLY A 126 5.98 -1.62 -6.36
N ILE A 127 4.70 -1.31 -6.57
CA ILE A 127 3.65 -1.41 -5.55
C ILE A 127 3.00 -2.79 -5.66
N ILE A 128 2.97 -3.51 -4.56
CA ILE A 128 2.32 -4.82 -4.45
C ILE A 128 0.86 -4.60 -4.02
N PHE A 129 -0.05 -5.05 -4.85
CA PHE A 129 -1.49 -5.05 -4.57
C PHE A 129 -1.98 -6.47 -4.34
N GLY A 130 -2.99 -6.63 -3.49
CA GLY A 130 -3.62 -7.91 -3.22
C GLY A 130 -5.14 -7.84 -3.21
N THR A 131 -5.76 -8.93 -3.65
CA THR A 131 -7.22 -9.11 -3.59
C THR A 131 -7.58 -10.46 -3.02
N PHE A 132 -8.68 -10.51 -2.27
CA PHE A 132 -9.26 -11.76 -1.74
C PHE A 132 -10.21 -12.43 -2.72
N SER A 133 -10.62 -11.72 -3.77
CA SER A 133 -11.64 -12.17 -4.70
C SER A 133 -11.05 -12.58 -6.03
N GLU A 134 -11.45 -13.74 -6.51
CA GLU A 134 -11.16 -14.20 -7.87
C GLU A 134 -11.94 -13.41 -8.94
N GLU A 135 -13.02 -12.74 -8.55
CA GLU A 135 -13.85 -11.91 -9.43
C GLU A 135 -13.24 -10.53 -9.72
N SER A 136 -12.16 -10.16 -9.00
CA SER A 136 -11.49 -8.88 -9.25
C SER A 136 -10.94 -8.83 -10.67
N GLU A 137 -11.26 -7.76 -11.39
CA GLU A 137 -10.69 -7.50 -12.71
C GLU A 137 -9.15 -7.40 -12.65
N PRO A 138 -8.43 -7.49 -13.77
CA PRO A 138 -6.98 -7.25 -13.80
C PRO A 138 -6.62 -5.92 -13.15
N LEU A 139 -5.50 -5.86 -12.46
CA LEU A 139 -5.09 -4.67 -11.71
C LEU A 139 -5.01 -3.41 -12.59
N ALA A 140 -4.49 -3.53 -13.80
CA ALA A 140 -4.37 -2.40 -14.73
C ALA A 140 -5.75 -1.81 -15.10
N ASP A 141 -6.75 -2.67 -15.29
CA ASP A 141 -8.13 -2.25 -15.58
C ASP A 141 -8.81 -1.66 -14.35
N TYR A 142 -8.48 -2.20 -13.16
CA TYR A 142 -8.97 -1.70 -11.89
C TYR A 142 -8.46 -0.30 -11.58
N LEU A 143 -7.15 -0.06 -11.78
CA LEU A 143 -6.53 1.23 -11.53
C LEU A 143 -6.94 2.30 -12.56
N ASP A 144 -7.35 1.90 -13.76
CA ASP A 144 -7.63 2.79 -14.90
C ASP A 144 -6.39 3.54 -15.41
N GLU A 145 -6.44 3.97 -16.66
CA GLU A 145 -5.34 4.68 -17.31
C GLU A 145 -4.97 5.99 -16.61
N SER A 146 -5.97 6.70 -16.08
CA SER A 146 -5.75 7.94 -15.35
C SER A 146 -4.87 7.76 -14.13
N VAL A 147 -5.06 6.67 -13.36
CA VAL A 147 -4.26 6.37 -12.16
C VAL A 147 -2.89 5.80 -12.54
N THR A 148 -2.86 4.85 -13.47
CA THR A 148 -1.60 4.20 -13.87
C THR A 148 -0.60 5.18 -14.46
N LYS A 149 -1.06 6.14 -15.29
CA LYS A 149 -0.22 7.21 -15.83
C LYS A 149 0.42 8.05 -14.71
N HIS A 150 -0.34 8.39 -13.68
CA HIS A 150 0.17 9.21 -12.59
C HIS A 150 1.09 8.42 -11.64
N LEU A 151 0.77 7.15 -11.37
CA LEU A 151 1.66 6.29 -10.60
C LEU A 151 3.01 6.10 -11.30
N ALA A 152 3.01 5.85 -12.62
CA ALA A 152 4.24 5.72 -13.39
C ALA A 152 5.08 7.01 -13.39
N ARG A 153 4.41 8.17 -13.34
CA ARG A 153 5.08 9.47 -13.24
C ARG A 153 5.72 9.69 -11.87
N LEU A 154 5.03 9.28 -10.78
CA LEU A 154 5.53 9.42 -9.42
C LEU A 154 6.65 8.42 -9.11
N ILE A 155 6.52 7.19 -9.62
CA ILE A 155 7.41 6.06 -9.30
C ILE A 155 8.18 5.67 -10.58
N TYR A 156 8.95 6.61 -11.12
CA TYR A 156 9.75 6.41 -12.33
C TYR A 156 11.19 5.95 -12.05
N LYS A 157 11.61 5.97 -10.78
CA LYS A 157 12.91 5.50 -10.30
C LYS A 157 12.71 4.43 -9.20
N PRO A 158 13.72 3.60 -8.92
CA PRO A 158 13.66 2.66 -7.82
C PRO A 158 13.32 3.35 -6.49
N VAL A 159 12.34 2.83 -5.79
CA VAL A 159 11.89 3.36 -4.50
C VAL A 159 12.83 2.91 -3.40
N ARG A 160 13.14 3.81 -2.46
CA ARG A 160 13.86 3.51 -1.22
C ARG A 160 12.98 3.87 -0.03
N ILE A 161 12.80 2.93 0.87
CA ILE A 161 12.07 3.18 2.11
C ILE A 161 12.98 3.92 3.09
N LEU A 162 12.59 5.12 3.48
CA LEU A 162 13.33 5.95 4.43
C LEU A 162 12.90 5.72 5.88
N GLY A 163 11.68 5.23 6.10
CA GLY A 163 11.14 4.97 7.41
C GLY A 163 9.62 4.84 7.37
N TYR A 164 9.04 4.67 8.55
CA TYR A 164 7.60 4.52 8.74
C TYR A 164 7.08 5.54 9.73
N GLN A 165 5.97 6.17 9.40
CA GLN A 165 5.20 6.96 10.34
C GLN A 165 3.84 6.29 10.52
N ARG A 166 3.46 6.00 11.77
CA ARG A 166 2.16 5.46 12.11
C ARG A 166 1.38 6.42 12.95
N GLN A 167 0.11 6.55 12.60
CA GLN A 167 -0.83 7.34 13.35
C GLN A 167 -2.03 6.48 13.73
N TYR A 168 -2.45 6.56 14.98
CA TYR A 168 -3.68 5.99 15.44
C TYR A 168 -4.75 7.08 15.51
N ILE A 169 -5.72 7.04 14.59
CA ILE A 169 -6.79 8.01 14.49
C ILE A 169 -8.07 7.38 15.02
N ARG A 170 -8.62 7.94 16.10
CA ARG A 170 -9.91 7.50 16.65
C ARG A 170 -11.04 8.11 15.81
N GLY A 171 -11.40 7.42 14.73
CA GLY A 171 -12.42 7.89 13.80
C GLY A 171 -12.83 6.82 12.82
N ASN A 172 -13.83 7.15 12.02
CA ASN A 172 -14.25 6.31 10.93
C ASN A 172 -13.26 6.48 9.76
N TRP A 173 -12.75 5.38 9.21
CA TRP A 173 -11.79 5.41 8.11
C TRP A 173 -12.29 6.20 6.88
N LYS A 174 -13.60 6.24 6.67
CA LYS A 174 -14.21 7.01 5.56
C LYS A 174 -13.99 8.52 5.70
N LEU A 175 -13.92 9.03 6.93
CA LEU A 175 -13.60 10.45 7.15
C LEU A 175 -12.18 10.79 6.69
N TYR A 176 -11.23 9.87 6.89
CA TYR A 176 -9.88 10.04 6.36
C TYR A 176 -9.88 10.03 4.82
N THR A 177 -10.60 9.08 4.22
CA THR A 177 -10.72 9.01 2.76
C THR A 177 -11.39 10.26 2.18
N ASP A 178 -12.41 10.77 2.86
CA ASP A 178 -13.12 11.98 2.46
C ASP A 178 -12.20 13.21 2.54
N ASN A 179 -11.44 13.33 3.63
CA ASN A 179 -10.45 14.38 3.80
C ASN A 179 -9.37 14.38 2.70
N VAL A 180 -8.85 13.21 2.33
CA VAL A 180 -7.84 13.11 1.25
C VAL A 180 -8.44 13.49 -0.12
N ARG A 181 -9.73 13.34 -0.30
CA ARG A 181 -10.45 13.69 -1.54
C ARG A 181 -10.84 15.16 -1.65
N ASP A 182 -10.81 15.90 -0.56
CA ASP A 182 -11.17 17.31 -0.54
C ASP A 182 -9.97 18.20 -0.90
N PRO A 183 -9.93 18.79 -2.10
CA PRO A 183 -8.83 19.65 -2.52
C PRO A 183 -8.87 21.03 -1.86
N ASN A 184 -9.98 21.40 -1.21
CA ASN A 184 -10.21 22.78 -0.75
C ASN A 184 -9.77 23.02 0.69
N HIS A 185 -9.74 21.97 1.53
CA HIS A 185 -9.42 22.15 2.95
C HIS A 185 -7.95 22.49 3.22
N GLY A 186 -7.04 22.05 2.35
CA GLY A 186 -5.59 22.14 2.57
C GLY A 186 -5.13 23.58 2.86
N GLY A 187 -5.47 24.53 2.00
CA GLY A 187 -5.08 25.92 2.16
C GLY A 187 -5.74 26.62 3.34
N LEU A 188 -6.93 26.18 3.75
CA LEU A 188 -7.71 26.80 4.84
C LEU A 188 -7.36 26.20 6.20
N LEU A 189 -7.22 24.88 6.29
CA LEU A 189 -7.04 24.17 7.56
C LEU A 189 -5.59 23.84 7.89
N HIS A 190 -4.69 23.94 6.91
CA HIS A 190 -3.26 23.70 7.09
C HIS A 190 -2.43 24.98 6.88
N PRO A 191 -2.57 26.01 7.73
CA PRO A 191 -1.89 27.30 7.54
C PRO A 191 -0.37 27.18 7.52
N PHE A 192 0.20 26.10 8.08
CA PHE A 192 1.64 25.84 8.00
C PHE A 192 2.11 25.59 6.57
N GLN A 193 1.30 24.92 5.74
CA GLN A 193 1.65 24.66 4.34
C GLN A 193 1.80 25.97 3.57
N VAL A 194 0.90 26.92 3.83
CA VAL A 194 0.95 28.24 3.23
C VAL A 194 2.15 29.05 3.77
N ARG A 195 2.37 29.00 5.08
CA ARG A 195 3.48 29.73 5.73
C ARG A 195 4.86 29.25 5.30
N PHE A 196 5.01 27.96 5.07
CA PHE A 196 6.26 27.37 4.59
C PHE A 196 6.36 27.31 3.07
N GLY A 197 5.38 27.87 2.33
CA GLY A 197 5.38 27.91 0.88
C GLY A 197 5.20 26.53 0.21
N ILE A 198 4.73 25.52 0.95
CA ILE A 198 4.42 24.18 0.46
C ILE A 198 3.17 24.23 -0.43
N ALA A 199 2.20 25.08 -0.07
CA ALA A 199 1.00 25.32 -0.85
C ALA A 199 0.70 26.81 -0.92
N ARG A 200 0.09 27.26 -2.04
CA ARG A 200 -0.38 28.62 -2.23
C ARG A 200 -1.91 28.62 -2.25
N LEU A 201 -2.55 29.58 -1.59
CA LEU A 201 -4.02 29.73 -1.63
C LEU A 201 -4.57 29.99 -3.04
N THR A 202 -3.74 30.56 -3.90
CA THR A 202 -4.06 30.86 -5.30
C THR A 202 -3.56 29.79 -6.27
N GLN A 203 -3.04 28.66 -5.76
CA GLN A 203 -2.51 27.58 -6.58
C GLN A 203 -3.63 26.91 -7.37
N TRP A 204 -3.43 26.77 -8.67
CA TRP A 204 -4.32 26.00 -9.51
C TRP A 204 -4.23 24.51 -9.14
N GLY A 205 -5.34 23.87 -9.09
CA GLY A 205 -5.38 22.45 -8.77
C GLY A 205 -6.79 21.89 -8.86
N GLY A 206 -6.90 20.63 -8.56
CA GLY A 206 -8.18 19.94 -8.60
C GLY A 206 -8.08 18.47 -8.20
N ALA A 207 -9.15 17.75 -8.45
CA ALA A 207 -9.20 16.31 -8.31
C ALA A 207 -9.60 15.67 -9.65
N LEU A 208 -8.83 14.69 -10.08
CA LEU A 208 -9.17 13.81 -11.19
C LEU A 208 -9.84 12.56 -10.63
N LEU A 209 -10.90 12.14 -11.24
CA LEU A 209 -11.59 10.90 -10.90
C LEU A 209 -11.41 9.90 -12.05
N ASP A 210 -11.23 8.62 -11.72
CA ASP A 210 -11.28 7.57 -12.71
C ASP A 210 -12.70 7.42 -13.27
N ARG A 211 -12.85 6.74 -14.41
CA ARG A 211 -14.14 6.58 -15.11
C ARG A 211 -15.24 5.97 -14.23
N ARG A 212 -14.89 5.24 -13.19
CA ARG A 212 -15.82 4.56 -12.28
C ARG A 212 -15.96 5.23 -10.92
N ASN A 213 -15.31 6.39 -10.72
CA ASN A 213 -15.30 7.14 -9.47
C ASN A 213 -14.77 6.32 -8.27
N ARG A 214 -13.88 5.37 -8.50
CA ARG A 214 -13.26 4.53 -7.47
C ARG A 214 -11.99 5.16 -6.92
N HIS A 215 -11.24 5.81 -7.80
CA HIS A 215 -9.96 6.44 -7.50
C HIS A 215 -10.05 7.94 -7.72
N ASN A 216 -9.28 8.67 -6.95
CA ASN A 216 -9.06 10.08 -7.18
C ASN A 216 -7.58 10.40 -7.07
N ILE A 217 -7.18 11.44 -7.80
CA ILE A 217 -5.84 12.02 -7.74
C ILE A 217 -6.05 13.50 -7.50
N SER A 218 -5.54 13.99 -6.38
CA SER A 218 -5.45 15.42 -6.13
C SER A 218 -4.16 15.93 -6.77
N TYR A 219 -4.24 17.04 -7.46
CA TYR A 219 -3.10 17.63 -8.14
C TYR A 219 -3.08 19.14 -7.95
N PHE A 220 -1.88 19.69 -8.01
CA PHE A 220 -1.65 21.11 -8.12
C PHE A 220 -0.93 21.36 -9.44
N ALA A 221 -1.36 22.42 -10.14
CA ALA A 221 -0.72 22.87 -11.36
C ALA A 221 0.06 24.15 -11.07
N GLU A 222 1.19 24.32 -11.73
CA GLU A 222 1.89 25.60 -11.72
C GLU A 222 1.05 26.60 -12.53
N GLY A 223 0.53 27.61 -11.83
CA GLY A 223 -0.19 28.71 -12.49
C GLY A 223 0.78 29.58 -13.25
N THR A 224 0.46 29.93 -14.48
CA THR A 224 1.02 31.14 -15.08
C THR A 224 0.59 32.31 -14.21
N ASP A 225 1.52 33.13 -13.76
CA ASP A 225 1.28 34.35 -12.97
C ASP A 225 0.33 35.31 -13.71
N THR A 226 -0.94 34.99 -13.69
CA THR A 226 -1.99 35.93 -14.02
C THR A 226 -2.58 36.38 -12.72
N ASP A 227 -1.99 37.44 -12.22
CA ASP A 227 -2.60 38.26 -11.21
C ASP A 227 -2.35 37.85 -9.77
N ASP A 228 -1.73 38.72 -9.00
CA ASP A 228 -2.45 39.41 -7.97
C ASP A 228 -1.60 39.73 -6.76
N GLY A 229 -1.86 40.86 -6.17
CA GLY A 229 -1.25 41.33 -4.94
C GLY A 229 -1.24 40.32 -3.78
N ALA A 230 -2.17 39.35 -3.77
CA ALA A 230 -2.18 38.23 -2.83
C ALA A 230 -1.05 37.23 -3.10
N ALA A 231 -0.84 36.84 -4.35
CA ALA A 231 0.25 35.94 -4.74
C ALA A 231 1.63 36.58 -4.47
N LYS A 232 1.71 37.90 -4.64
CA LYS A 232 2.93 38.67 -4.36
C LYS A 232 3.21 38.79 -2.88
N ALA A 233 2.19 39.05 -2.07
CA ALA A 233 2.32 39.10 -0.61
C ALA A 233 2.70 37.72 0.01
N TYR A 234 2.19 36.62 -0.57
CA TYR A 234 2.60 35.26 -0.18
C TYR A 234 3.97 34.87 -0.74
N GLY A 235 4.33 35.30 -1.92
CA GLY A 235 5.65 35.07 -2.52
C GLY A 235 6.79 35.72 -1.74
N GLU A 236 6.53 36.87 -1.13
CA GLU A 236 7.50 37.55 -0.27
C GLU A 236 7.70 36.85 1.09
N SER A 237 6.69 36.12 1.59
CA SER A 237 6.81 35.32 2.80
C SER A 237 7.43 33.93 2.58
N SER A 238 7.60 33.51 1.33
CA SER A 238 8.20 32.22 0.96
C SER A 238 9.72 32.27 0.77
N ALA A 239 10.42 33.12 1.53
CA ALA A 239 11.89 33.19 1.55
C ALA A 239 12.54 31.82 1.83
N PHE A 240 11.81 30.93 2.51
CA PHE A 240 12.25 29.58 2.83
C PHE A 240 12.43 28.68 1.59
N ASN A 241 11.61 28.84 0.54
CA ASN A 241 11.70 28.01 -0.66
C ASN A 241 12.83 28.42 -1.62
N LYS A 242 13.29 29.68 -1.56
CA LYS A 242 14.38 30.15 -2.43
C LYS A 242 15.75 29.60 -2.06
N ASP A 243 15.96 29.29 -0.78
CA ASP A 243 17.24 28.84 -0.27
C ASP A 243 17.44 27.30 -0.30
N TYR A 244 16.38 26.55 -0.47
CA TYR A 244 16.47 25.08 -0.40
C TYR A 244 16.48 24.33 -1.73
N GLY A 245 16.28 24.97 -2.88
CA GLY A 245 16.52 24.46 -4.25
C GLY A 245 16.09 23.02 -4.62
N LEU A 246 15.70 22.22 -3.65
CA LEU A 246 15.38 20.79 -3.79
C LEU A 246 14.07 20.55 -4.54
N ALA A 247 13.08 21.40 -4.34
CA ALA A 247 11.80 21.31 -5.03
C ALA A 247 11.97 21.64 -6.53
N ASP A 248 12.76 22.67 -6.84
CA ASP A 248 12.99 23.10 -8.21
C ASP A 248 13.78 22.06 -9.01
N THR A 249 14.73 21.36 -8.38
CA THR A 249 15.54 20.32 -9.04
C THR A 249 14.68 19.09 -9.35
N ALA A 250 13.86 18.63 -8.42
CA ALA A 250 12.95 17.52 -8.63
C ALA A 250 11.88 17.83 -9.70
N MET A 251 11.34 19.06 -9.69
CA MET A 251 10.40 19.54 -10.71
C MET A 251 11.04 19.62 -12.10
N LEU A 252 12.27 20.09 -12.19
CA LEU A 252 13.01 20.16 -13.46
C LEU A 252 13.32 18.76 -14.02
N GLU A 253 13.66 17.79 -13.17
CA GLU A 253 13.84 16.40 -13.59
C GLU A 253 12.53 15.79 -14.08
N GLN A 254 11.42 16.02 -13.39
CA GLN A 254 10.10 15.55 -13.83
C GLN A 254 9.67 16.16 -15.16
N ARG A 255 9.88 17.47 -15.36
CA ARG A 255 9.60 18.15 -16.63
C ARG A 255 10.43 17.60 -17.78
N ARG A 256 11.70 17.30 -17.56
CA ARG A 256 12.56 16.70 -18.58
C ARG A 256 12.11 15.32 -19.03
N GLU A 257 11.55 14.55 -18.13
CA GLU A 257 11.19 13.15 -18.38
C GLU A 257 9.75 12.98 -18.86
N PHE A 258 8.81 13.83 -18.41
CA PHE A 258 7.36 13.69 -18.66
C PHE A 258 6.70 14.89 -19.36
N GLY A 259 7.46 15.93 -19.71
CA GLY A 259 6.94 17.15 -20.31
C GLY A 259 6.31 18.12 -19.29
N ASP A 260 5.74 19.22 -19.77
CA ASP A 260 5.22 20.31 -18.93
C ASP A 260 3.84 20.05 -18.33
N ASP A 261 3.29 18.85 -18.53
CA ASP A 261 1.99 18.47 -17.96
C ASP A 261 2.09 18.26 -16.45
N ILE A 262 1.26 18.94 -15.70
CA ILE A 262 0.90 18.77 -14.28
C ILE A 262 2.05 18.29 -13.36
N THR A 263 2.59 19.17 -12.57
CA THR A 263 3.43 18.84 -11.42
C THR A 263 2.55 18.36 -10.26
N LEU A 264 2.81 17.13 -9.80
CA LEU A 264 2.22 16.62 -8.55
C LEU A 264 3.14 17.03 -7.41
N SER A 265 2.61 17.75 -6.44
CA SER A 265 3.28 18.08 -5.17
C SER A 265 3.03 17.01 -4.12
#